data_19b698c4f93ac1009793155f0f14e806
#
_entry.id   19b698c4f93ac1009793155f0f14e806
#
_cell.length_a   1.000
_cell.length_b   1.000
_cell.length_c   1.000
_cell.angle_alpha   90.00
_cell.angle_beta   90.00
_cell.angle_gamma   90.00
#
_symmetry.space_group_name_H-M   'P 1'
#
loop_
_entity.id
_entity.type
_entity.pdbx_description
1 polymer ?
#
loop_
_entity_poly.entity_id
_entity_poly.type
_entity_poly.pdbx_seq_one_letter_code
_entity_poly.pdbx_strand_id
1 'polypeptide(L)'
;MKRKEFLQKGIATSALIGSSAWVSASDDADQNTQDKKVPWGYDVEYSEVRIERPVKGKPHKGKVLLAVQPHSDDIPLSAGGLVAKLMDEGYTGYLCSVSDDARGEGEYAQNRIDNQKIADFYGMKGSFEFLMPHHQMDSIGIQDLKQRFIFLIRSLKVDTIVCMDPWGHYEENPDHYVTGLAVEAARWIAGSKDYPEHFAAGIGPYKPKERYYYSRAKETNNLIVDISDYIDKKIEVNLLNAAKGPAGNNGVKLRERLAKEGKKLSILEGDDHTANFNYTKTFVFNRNKILGEKYGLQWAEGYHYMSDIPSADNPTSRSEIEEYIKKNAISI
;
A
#
# COMPACT_ATOMS: atom_id res chain seq x y z
N MET A 1 -13.53 51.34 -6.91
CA MET A 1 -12.40 50.75 -7.66
C MET A 1 -12.85 49.40 -8.22
N LYS A 2 -12.93 49.23 -9.51
CA LYS A 2 -13.48 48.05 -10.17
C LYS A 2 -12.40 46.95 -10.22
N ARG A 3 -12.76 45.73 -9.95
CA ARG A 3 -11.91 44.51 -9.88
C ARG A 3 -10.88 44.37 -11.04
N LYS A 4 -11.12 44.99 -12.17
CA LYS A 4 -10.21 45.02 -13.34
C LYS A 4 -8.96 45.87 -13.16
N GLU A 5 -8.99 46.91 -12.31
CA GLU A 5 -7.82 47.77 -12.10
C GLU A 5 -6.79 47.20 -11.12
N PHE A 6 -7.21 46.25 -10.26
CA PHE A 6 -6.31 45.57 -9.33
C PHE A 6 -5.41 44.54 -10.03
N LEU A 7 -5.90 43.92 -11.11
CA LEU A 7 -5.15 42.90 -11.85
C LEU A 7 -4.13 43.50 -12.85
N GLN A 8 -4.29 44.74 -13.26
CA GLN A 8 -3.33 45.38 -14.17
C GLN A 8 -2.11 46.01 -13.46
N LYS A 9 -2.17 46.24 -12.16
CA LYS A 9 -1.05 46.78 -11.39
C LYS A 9 -0.15 45.71 -10.75
N GLY A 10 -0.54 44.43 -10.80
CA GLY A 10 0.25 43.31 -10.24
C GLY A 10 1.23 42.67 -11.22
N ILE A 11 1.23 43.03 -12.50
CA ILE A 11 2.05 42.36 -13.54
C ILE A 11 3.29 43.16 -13.96
N ALA A 12 3.49 44.35 -13.41
CA ALA A 12 4.58 45.27 -13.84
C ALA A 12 5.85 45.28 -12.97
N THR A 13 6.02 44.34 -12.04
CA THR A 13 7.19 44.32 -11.14
C THR A 13 7.98 43.03 -11.06
N SER A 14 7.84 42.11 -12.03
CA SER A 14 8.62 40.86 -12.04
C SER A 14 9.40 40.61 -13.34
N ALA A 15 9.81 41.63 -14.01
CA ALA A 15 10.69 41.53 -15.19
C ALA A 15 11.98 42.34 -14.98
N LEU A 16 12.79 41.95 -14.01
CA LEU A 16 14.23 42.36 -13.94
C LEU A 16 14.90 41.57 -12.78
N ILE A 17 15.23 40.32 -12.98
CA ILE A 17 16.37 39.68 -12.33
C ILE A 17 16.93 38.62 -13.29
N GLY A 18 18.05 38.99 -13.89
CA GLY A 18 19.26 38.29 -14.13
C GLY A 18 19.22 36.87 -14.70
N SER A 19 19.58 36.76 -15.96
CA SER A 19 20.22 35.58 -16.53
C SER A 19 21.43 35.16 -15.69
N SER A 20 21.26 34.19 -14.79
CA SER A 20 22.39 33.48 -14.21
C SER A 20 22.74 32.32 -15.15
N ALA A 21 23.91 32.46 -15.77
CA ALA A 21 24.56 31.42 -16.53
C ALA A 21 24.65 30.13 -15.70
N TRP A 22 24.25 29.04 -16.29
CA TRP A 22 24.57 27.70 -15.81
C TRP A 22 26.08 27.52 -15.96
N VAL A 23 26.81 27.66 -14.87
CA VAL A 23 28.19 27.19 -14.80
C VAL A 23 28.13 25.66 -14.73
N SER A 24 28.65 25.05 -15.78
CA SER A 24 28.97 23.62 -15.75
C SER A 24 30.02 23.42 -14.68
N ALA A 25 29.64 22.80 -13.57
CA ALA A 25 30.60 22.29 -12.61
C ALA A 25 31.31 21.11 -13.28
N SER A 26 32.61 21.28 -13.50
CA SER A 26 33.55 20.27 -13.94
C SER A 26 33.61 19.13 -12.93
N ASP A 27 33.71 17.92 -13.48
CA ASP A 27 34.03 16.68 -12.80
C ASP A 27 35.34 16.78 -12.00
N ASP A 28 35.22 17.09 -10.72
CA ASP A 28 36.20 16.82 -9.68
C ASP A 28 35.43 16.61 -8.36
N ALA A 29 34.57 15.60 -8.34
CA ALA A 29 34.01 15.10 -7.09
C ALA A 29 35.02 14.16 -6.46
N ASP A 30 35.71 14.70 -5.49
CA ASP A 30 36.58 13.99 -4.56
C ASP A 30 35.88 12.73 -4.00
N GLN A 31 36.39 11.55 -4.40
CA GLN A 31 35.93 10.23 -3.97
C GLN A 31 36.31 9.96 -2.52
N ASN A 32 36.00 10.82 -1.58
CA ASN A 32 36.27 10.60 -0.17
C ASN A 32 35.15 11.11 0.75
N THR A 33 33.90 10.85 0.39
CA THR A 33 32.81 10.82 1.36
C THR A 33 32.76 9.41 1.96
N GLN A 34 33.65 9.13 2.91
CA GLN A 34 33.39 8.09 3.89
C GLN A 34 32.02 8.37 4.49
N ASP A 35 31.07 7.43 4.28
CA ASP A 35 29.75 7.42 4.89
C ASP A 35 29.88 7.77 6.37
N LYS A 36 29.52 9.00 6.73
CA LYS A 36 29.34 9.38 8.13
C LYS A 36 28.08 8.70 8.60
N LYS A 37 28.21 7.45 9.06
CA LYS A 37 27.12 6.74 9.75
C LYS A 37 26.64 7.63 10.88
N VAL A 38 25.38 8.04 10.83
CA VAL A 38 24.74 8.77 11.92
C VAL A 38 24.65 7.81 13.12
N PRO A 39 25.11 8.19 14.31
CA PRO A 39 25.28 7.25 15.44
C PRO A 39 24.01 6.60 15.98
N TRP A 40 22.82 6.94 15.47
CA TRP A 40 21.54 6.56 16.02
C TRP A 40 20.62 5.79 15.07
N GLY A 41 21.15 5.19 14.01
CA GLY A 41 20.42 4.21 13.18
C GLY A 41 19.15 4.71 12.47
N TYR A 42 19.02 6.01 12.30
CA TYR A 42 17.93 6.65 11.53
C TYR A 42 18.43 7.16 10.17
N ASP A 43 19.30 6.42 9.52
CA ASP A 43 19.57 6.64 8.11
C ASP A 43 18.36 6.22 7.29
N VAL A 44 17.36 7.04 7.35
CA VAL A 44 16.29 7.01 6.37
C VAL A 44 16.81 7.74 5.14
N GLU A 45 17.70 7.12 4.39
CA GLU A 45 17.94 7.54 3.03
C GLU A 45 16.70 7.20 2.21
N TYR A 46 15.76 8.11 2.18
CA TYR A 46 14.64 8.09 1.23
C TYR A 46 15.09 8.30 -0.23
N SER A 47 16.37 8.38 -0.47
CA SER A 47 16.95 8.67 -1.78
C SER A 47 16.98 7.46 -2.71
N GLU A 48 17.02 6.24 -2.20
CA GLU A 48 17.08 5.04 -3.04
C GLU A 48 15.79 4.24 -2.99
N VAL A 49 15.05 4.32 -4.07
CA VAL A 49 13.90 3.45 -4.30
C VAL A 49 14.38 2.06 -4.67
N ARG A 50 14.09 1.06 -3.83
CA ARG A 50 14.39 -0.34 -4.11
C ARG A 50 13.39 -0.95 -5.06
N ILE A 51 13.84 -1.92 -5.88
CA ILE A 51 12.98 -2.71 -6.75
C ILE A 51 12.89 -4.13 -6.21
N GLU A 52 11.69 -4.57 -5.85
CA GLU A 52 11.42 -5.94 -5.45
C GLU A 52 10.85 -6.72 -6.64
N ARG A 53 11.47 -7.85 -6.95
CA ARG A 53 11.05 -8.75 -8.02
C ARG A 53 10.47 -10.05 -7.46
N PRO A 54 9.63 -10.77 -8.23
CA PRO A 54 9.15 -12.09 -7.84
C PRO A 54 10.30 -13.06 -7.58
N VAL A 55 10.18 -13.86 -6.53
CA VAL A 55 11.15 -14.90 -6.17
C VAL A 55 10.55 -16.28 -6.42
N LYS A 56 11.28 -17.13 -7.11
CA LYS A 56 10.83 -18.50 -7.42
C LYS A 56 10.78 -19.35 -6.14
N GLY A 57 9.82 -20.27 -6.10
CA GLY A 57 9.62 -21.20 -5.00
C GLY A 57 8.68 -20.65 -3.93
N LYS A 58 8.89 -21.04 -2.68
CA LYS A 58 8.05 -20.65 -1.52
C LYS A 58 8.92 -20.05 -0.41
N PRO A 59 9.62 -18.92 -0.66
CA PRO A 59 10.56 -18.33 0.30
C PRO A 59 9.87 -17.89 1.60
N HIS A 60 8.56 -17.65 1.56
CA HIS A 60 7.76 -17.19 2.69
C HIS A 60 6.91 -18.30 3.33
N LYS A 61 7.18 -19.58 3.01
CA LYS A 61 6.46 -20.70 3.63
C LYS A 61 6.54 -20.65 5.16
N GLY A 62 5.37 -20.69 5.80
CA GLY A 62 5.23 -20.62 7.25
C GLY A 62 5.05 -19.20 7.81
N LYS A 63 5.18 -18.16 6.97
CA LYS A 63 4.85 -16.78 7.35
C LYS A 63 3.36 -16.48 7.12
N VAL A 64 2.84 -15.52 7.88
CA VAL A 64 1.45 -15.08 7.81
C VAL A 64 1.38 -13.65 7.27
N LEU A 65 0.53 -13.46 6.26
CA LEU A 65 0.19 -12.18 5.64
C LEU A 65 -1.20 -11.73 6.11
N LEU A 66 -1.31 -10.48 6.55
CA LEU A 66 -2.58 -9.80 6.76
C LEU A 66 -2.70 -8.66 5.75
N ALA A 67 -3.60 -8.80 4.79
CA ALA A 67 -3.99 -7.74 3.85
C ALA A 67 -5.20 -7.01 4.42
N VAL A 68 -5.03 -5.71 4.73
CA VAL A 68 -6.06 -4.87 5.35
C VAL A 68 -6.53 -3.84 4.35
N GLN A 69 -7.85 -3.75 4.19
CA GLN A 69 -8.50 -2.75 3.33
C GLN A 69 -9.57 -1.98 4.12
N PRO A 70 -9.59 -0.64 4.03
CA PRO A 70 -10.69 0.17 4.52
C PRO A 70 -12.02 -0.22 3.86
N HIS A 71 -12.03 -0.31 2.53
CA HIS A 71 -13.18 -0.70 1.71
C HIS A 71 -12.86 -1.95 0.88
N SER A 72 -13.89 -2.59 0.38
CA SER A 72 -13.79 -3.89 -0.30
C SER A 72 -12.96 -3.87 -1.60
N ASP A 73 -12.67 -2.71 -2.16
CA ASP A 73 -11.92 -2.54 -3.41
C ASP A 73 -10.47 -2.05 -3.24
N ASP A 74 -10.04 -1.65 -2.05
CA ASP A 74 -8.74 -1.01 -1.84
C ASP A 74 -7.55 -1.95 -2.10
N ILE A 75 -7.60 -3.20 -1.62
CA ILE A 75 -6.55 -4.19 -1.91
C ILE A 75 -6.53 -4.56 -3.40
N PRO A 76 -7.65 -4.94 -4.05
CA PRO A 76 -7.65 -5.19 -5.48
C PRO A 76 -7.07 -4.06 -6.32
N LEU A 77 -7.43 -2.82 -6.01
CA LEU A 77 -7.01 -1.63 -6.76
C LEU A 77 -5.56 -1.25 -6.52
N SER A 78 -5.12 -1.25 -5.27
CA SER A 78 -3.86 -0.61 -4.89
C SER A 78 -2.72 -1.60 -4.67
N ALA A 79 -3.03 -2.81 -4.18
CA ALA A 79 -2.04 -3.82 -3.79
C ALA A 79 -2.30 -5.22 -4.36
N GLY A 80 -3.20 -5.33 -5.36
CA GLY A 80 -3.62 -6.63 -5.89
C GLY A 80 -2.50 -7.46 -6.48
N GLY A 81 -1.54 -6.82 -7.14
CA GLY A 81 -0.37 -7.50 -7.71
C GLY A 81 0.60 -8.00 -6.63
N LEU A 82 0.89 -7.15 -5.63
CA LEU A 82 1.72 -7.53 -4.49
C LEU A 82 1.11 -8.71 -3.71
N VAL A 83 -0.18 -8.64 -3.39
CA VAL A 83 -0.85 -9.71 -2.64
C VAL A 83 -0.78 -11.02 -3.43
N ALA A 84 -1.05 -11.01 -4.75
CA ALA A 84 -0.91 -12.19 -5.60
C ALA A 84 0.52 -12.77 -5.57
N LYS A 85 1.53 -11.90 -5.65
CA LYS A 85 2.95 -12.27 -5.57
C LYS A 85 3.28 -12.93 -4.21
N LEU A 86 2.92 -12.29 -3.10
CA LEU A 86 3.22 -12.81 -1.76
C LEU A 86 2.53 -14.15 -1.50
N MET A 87 1.30 -14.33 -1.97
CA MET A 87 0.60 -15.61 -1.87
C MET A 87 1.29 -16.70 -2.70
N ASP A 88 1.71 -16.39 -3.93
CA ASP A 88 2.49 -17.33 -4.76
C ASP A 88 3.85 -17.67 -4.12
N GLU A 89 4.46 -16.75 -3.40
CA GLU A 89 5.70 -16.93 -2.66
C GLU A 89 5.53 -17.69 -1.33
N GLY A 90 4.30 -18.09 -0.99
CA GLY A 90 4.04 -19.08 0.04
C GLY A 90 3.54 -18.57 1.37
N TYR A 91 3.11 -17.32 1.47
CA TYR A 91 2.42 -16.84 2.66
C TYR A 91 1.12 -17.61 2.93
N THR A 92 0.79 -17.72 4.21
CA THR A 92 -0.58 -18.00 4.64
C THR A 92 -1.29 -16.66 4.77
N GLY A 93 -2.18 -16.35 3.83
CA GLY A 93 -2.83 -15.04 3.76
C GLY A 93 -4.18 -14.98 4.46
N TYR A 94 -4.51 -13.78 4.94
CA TYR A 94 -5.84 -13.40 5.42
C TYR A 94 -6.18 -12.01 4.89
N LEU A 95 -7.46 -11.82 4.50
CA LEU A 95 -8.01 -10.51 4.14
C LEU A 95 -8.74 -9.92 5.36
N CYS A 96 -8.65 -8.63 5.59
CA CYS A 96 -9.44 -7.92 6.59
C CYS A 96 -10.04 -6.66 5.98
N SER A 97 -11.37 -6.61 5.91
CA SER A 97 -12.14 -5.43 5.48
C SER A 97 -12.69 -4.71 6.71
N VAL A 98 -12.50 -3.39 6.78
CA VAL A 98 -12.79 -2.61 7.98
C VAL A 98 -14.19 -2.03 7.93
N SER A 99 -14.56 -1.33 6.85
CA SER A 99 -15.88 -0.75 6.66
C SER A 99 -16.94 -1.82 6.34
N ASP A 100 -18.17 -1.54 6.73
CA ASP A 100 -19.34 -2.28 6.25
C ASP A 100 -19.67 -1.97 4.79
N ASP A 101 -19.12 -0.87 4.26
CA ASP A 101 -19.28 -0.40 2.91
C ASP A 101 -20.74 -0.18 2.46
N ALA A 102 -21.64 -0.03 3.43
CA ALA A 102 -23.06 0.09 3.18
C ALA A 102 -23.44 1.51 2.74
N ARG A 103 -23.57 1.72 1.42
CA ARG A 103 -24.13 2.96 0.86
C ARG A 103 -25.61 2.85 0.56
N GLY A 104 -26.14 1.63 0.50
CA GLY A 104 -27.53 1.36 0.16
C GLY A 104 -27.97 -0.04 0.53
N GLU A 105 -29.25 -0.32 0.36
CA GLU A 105 -29.84 -1.62 0.67
C GLU A 105 -29.24 -2.72 -0.21
N GLY A 106 -28.74 -3.77 0.44
CA GLY A 106 -28.16 -4.93 -0.22
C GLY A 106 -26.65 -4.84 -0.52
N GLU A 107 -26.05 -3.66 -0.55
CA GLU A 107 -24.60 -3.52 -0.83
C GLU A 107 -23.72 -4.21 0.22
N TYR A 108 -24.11 -4.11 1.48
CA TYR A 108 -23.42 -4.79 2.56
C TYR A 108 -23.29 -6.30 2.34
N ALA A 109 -24.39 -6.97 1.99
CA ALA A 109 -24.37 -8.40 1.73
C ALA A 109 -23.51 -8.75 0.51
N GLN A 110 -23.57 -7.92 -0.55
CA GLN A 110 -22.77 -8.12 -1.75
C GLN A 110 -21.28 -7.92 -1.46
N ASN A 111 -20.90 -6.88 -0.69
CA ASN A 111 -19.51 -6.64 -0.32
C ASN A 111 -18.89 -7.82 0.43
N ARG A 112 -19.63 -8.46 1.35
CA ARG A 112 -19.16 -9.66 2.05
C ARG A 112 -18.94 -10.84 1.10
N ILE A 113 -19.85 -11.03 0.14
CA ILE A 113 -19.70 -12.06 -0.89
C ILE A 113 -18.46 -11.78 -1.74
N ASP A 114 -18.27 -10.55 -2.14
CA ASP A 114 -17.13 -10.13 -2.96
C ASP A 114 -15.80 -10.27 -2.20
N ASN A 115 -15.74 -9.87 -0.92
CA ASN A 115 -14.56 -10.05 -0.07
C ASN A 115 -14.18 -11.54 0.07
N GLN A 116 -15.17 -12.42 0.24
CA GLN A 116 -14.89 -13.86 0.29
C GLN A 116 -14.36 -14.38 -1.04
N LYS A 117 -14.95 -13.98 -2.18
CA LYS A 117 -14.46 -14.35 -3.51
C LYS A 117 -13.04 -13.86 -3.76
N ILE A 118 -12.71 -12.64 -3.32
CA ILE A 118 -11.36 -12.05 -3.41
C ILE A 118 -10.37 -12.89 -2.58
N ALA A 119 -10.74 -13.24 -1.34
CA ALA A 119 -9.90 -14.08 -0.49
C ALA A 119 -9.68 -15.48 -1.10
N ASP A 120 -10.73 -16.09 -1.62
CA ASP A 120 -10.68 -17.40 -2.28
C ASP A 120 -9.81 -17.36 -3.55
N PHE A 121 -9.94 -16.32 -4.36
CA PHE A 121 -9.13 -16.11 -5.57
C PHE A 121 -7.63 -16.05 -5.29
N TYR A 122 -7.25 -15.40 -4.20
CA TYR A 122 -5.85 -15.35 -3.75
C TYR A 122 -5.42 -16.65 -3.05
N GLY A 123 -6.32 -17.58 -2.75
CA GLY A 123 -6.03 -18.78 -1.96
C GLY A 123 -5.76 -18.46 -0.48
N MET A 124 -6.35 -17.40 0.03
CA MET A 124 -6.24 -17.02 1.44
C MET A 124 -7.06 -17.98 2.33
N LYS A 125 -6.67 -18.08 3.61
CA LYS A 125 -7.36 -18.93 4.59
C LYS A 125 -8.69 -18.37 5.07
N GLY A 126 -8.91 -17.07 4.93
CA GLY A 126 -10.17 -16.47 5.32
C GLY A 126 -10.20 -14.96 5.14
N SER A 127 -11.40 -14.42 5.29
CA SER A 127 -11.70 -13.00 5.32
C SER A 127 -12.29 -12.62 6.68
N PHE A 128 -11.84 -11.53 7.24
CA PHE A 128 -12.38 -10.90 8.45
C PHE A 128 -13.07 -9.61 8.10
N GLU A 129 -14.18 -9.30 8.77
CA GLU A 129 -14.92 -8.09 8.55
C GLU A 129 -15.22 -7.40 9.88
N PHE A 130 -14.77 -6.15 10.03
CA PHE A 130 -14.97 -5.39 11.26
C PHE A 130 -16.29 -4.64 11.29
N LEU A 131 -16.91 -4.42 10.13
CA LEU A 131 -18.23 -3.82 9.97
C LEU A 131 -18.35 -2.44 10.60
N MET A 132 -17.30 -1.62 10.42
CA MET A 132 -17.36 -0.24 10.87
C MET A 132 -18.21 0.60 9.92
N PRO A 133 -18.96 1.59 10.42
CA PRO A 133 -19.80 2.43 9.58
C PRO A 133 -19.01 3.14 8.48
N HIS A 134 -19.55 3.08 7.25
CA HIS A 134 -18.95 3.66 6.08
C HIS A 134 -18.78 5.19 6.18
N HIS A 135 -17.59 5.71 5.88
CA HIS A 135 -17.20 7.12 5.92
C HIS A 135 -17.41 7.79 7.30
N GLN A 136 -17.31 7.02 8.39
CA GLN A 136 -17.49 7.51 9.74
C GLN A 136 -16.41 7.03 10.72
N MET A 137 -15.31 6.48 10.23
CA MET A 137 -14.28 5.92 11.13
C MET A 137 -13.58 6.98 11.98
N ASP A 138 -13.50 8.22 11.50
CA ASP A 138 -12.98 9.36 12.26
C ASP A 138 -13.86 9.72 13.48
N SER A 139 -15.14 9.33 13.48
CA SER A 139 -16.06 9.52 14.61
C SER A 139 -16.03 8.40 15.64
N ILE A 140 -15.49 7.22 15.32
CA ILE A 140 -15.51 6.04 16.19
C ILE A 140 -14.31 5.99 17.14
N GLY A 141 -13.25 6.66 16.81
CA GLY A 141 -12.00 6.60 17.57
C GLY A 141 -11.13 5.38 17.24
N ILE A 142 -9.85 5.67 17.11
CA ILE A 142 -8.82 4.68 16.72
C ILE A 142 -8.73 3.51 17.74
N GLN A 143 -9.14 3.71 18.98
CA GLN A 143 -8.99 2.73 20.07
C GLN A 143 -9.70 1.41 19.77
N ASP A 144 -10.94 1.44 19.32
CA ASP A 144 -11.71 0.22 19.03
C ASP A 144 -11.10 -0.59 17.88
N LEU A 145 -10.74 0.10 16.79
CA LEU A 145 -10.06 -0.54 15.67
C LEU A 145 -8.69 -1.11 16.08
N LYS A 146 -7.92 -0.35 16.82
CA LYS A 146 -6.61 -0.77 17.32
C LYS A 146 -6.70 -2.06 18.14
N GLN A 147 -7.66 -2.17 19.06
CA GLN A 147 -7.83 -3.39 19.87
C GLN A 147 -8.17 -4.60 19.02
N ARG A 148 -9.05 -4.47 18.04
CA ARG A 148 -9.39 -5.56 17.10
C ARG A 148 -8.18 -6.01 16.31
N PHE A 149 -7.36 -5.08 15.82
CA PHE A 149 -6.13 -5.41 15.11
C PHE A 149 -5.07 -6.05 16.02
N ILE A 150 -4.90 -5.58 17.27
CA ILE A 150 -3.98 -6.22 18.23
C ILE A 150 -4.38 -7.69 18.45
N PHE A 151 -5.67 -7.95 18.66
CA PHE A 151 -6.18 -9.31 18.82
C PHE A 151 -5.90 -10.16 17.58
N LEU A 152 -6.22 -9.64 16.39
CA LEU A 152 -6.06 -10.36 15.12
C LEU A 152 -4.57 -10.64 14.83
N ILE A 153 -3.70 -9.66 14.99
CA ILE A 153 -2.25 -9.80 14.78
C ILE A 153 -1.68 -10.89 15.69
N ARG A 154 -2.01 -10.86 16.97
CA ARG A 154 -1.51 -11.85 17.96
C ARG A 154 -2.07 -13.25 17.70
N SER A 155 -3.37 -13.36 17.46
CA SER A 155 -4.05 -14.65 17.24
C SER A 155 -3.56 -15.36 16.00
N LEU A 156 -3.33 -14.63 14.93
CA LEU A 156 -2.84 -15.16 13.66
C LEU A 156 -1.31 -15.26 13.59
N LYS A 157 -0.59 -14.60 14.49
CA LYS A 157 0.87 -14.44 14.44
C LYS A 157 1.33 -13.83 13.11
N VAL A 158 0.80 -12.65 12.81
CA VAL A 158 1.03 -11.95 11.54
C VAL A 158 2.49 -11.50 11.41
N ASP A 159 3.17 -11.94 10.37
CA ASP A 159 4.56 -11.56 10.06
C ASP A 159 4.63 -10.29 9.21
N THR A 160 3.73 -10.18 8.23
CA THR A 160 3.71 -9.12 7.22
C THR A 160 2.33 -8.51 7.09
N ILE A 161 2.27 -7.18 7.03
CA ILE A 161 1.03 -6.42 6.83
C ILE A 161 1.09 -5.69 5.50
N VAL A 162 0.00 -5.75 4.74
CA VAL A 162 -0.28 -4.86 3.60
C VAL A 162 -1.48 -4.01 3.98
N CYS A 163 -1.34 -2.69 4.03
CA CYS A 163 -2.38 -1.78 4.51
C CYS A 163 -2.28 -0.41 3.85
N MET A 164 -3.28 0.45 4.06
CA MET A 164 -3.25 1.86 3.71
C MET A 164 -2.12 2.59 4.47
N ASP A 165 -1.44 3.53 3.81
CA ASP A 165 -0.36 4.31 4.41
C ASP A 165 -0.93 5.20 5.56
N PRO A 166 -0.43 5.02 6.81
CA PRO A 166 -0.89 5.81 7.95
C PRO A 166 -0.46 7.29 7.88
N TRP A 167 0.51 7.63 7.05
CA TRP A 167 1.06 8.98 6.92
C TRP A 167 0.85 9.61 5.53
N GLY A 168 -0.09 9.06 4.77
CA GLY A 168 -0.42 9.55 3.43
C GLY A 168 -0.79 11.04 3.43
N HIS A 169 0.01 11.87 2.75
CA HIS A 169 -0.14 13.33 2.77
C HIS A 169 -1.36 13.81 1.98
N TYR A 170 -1.81 13.02 1.01
CA TYR A 170 -2.89 13.37 0.09
C TYR A 170 -4.13 12.49 0.27
N GLU A 171 -4.18 11.68 1.33
CA GLU A 171 -5.34 10.85 1.62
C GLU A 171 -6.39 11.67 2.37
N GLU A 172 -7.52 11.90 1.72
CA GLU A 172 -8.63 12.70 2.25
C GLU A 172 -9.75 11.85 2.86
N ASN A 173 -9.77 10.53 2.57
CA ASN A 173 -10.83 9.66 3.07
C ASN A 173 -10.54 9.26 4.53
N PRO A 174 -11.43 9.60 5.50
CA PRO A 174 -11.22 9.28 6.90
C PRO A 174 -11.10 7.78 7.16
N ASP A 175 -11.85 6.94 6.45
CA ASP A 175 -11.78 5.49 6.61
C ASP A 175 -10.38 4.96 6.25
N HIS A 176 -9.71 5.57 5.27
CA HIS A 176 -8.37 5.18 4.84
C HIS A 176 -7.30 5.53 5.89
N TYR A 177 -7.19 6.81 6.27
CA TYR A 177 -6.13 7.22 7.20
C TYR A 177 -6.37 6.71 8.62
N VAL A 178 -7.62 6.61 9.07
CA VAL A 178 -7.93 6.02 10.41
C VAL A 178 -7.56 4.54 10.44
N THR A 179 -7.87 3.78 9.38
CA THR A 179 -7.46 2.36 9.28
C THR A 179 -5.94 2.23 9.33
N GLY A 180 -5.21 3.01 8.52
CA GLY A 180 -3.76 2.99 8.51
C GLY A 180 -3.15 3.28 9.89
N LEU A 181 -3.61 4.36 10.55
CA LEU A 181 -3.18 4.74 11.90
C LEU A 181 -3.49 3.66 12.95
N ALA A 182 -4.68 3.06 12.89
CA ALA A 182 -5.08 2.01 13.82
C ALA A 182 -4.21 0.75 13.66
N VAL A 183 -3.92 0.35 12.42
CA VAL A 183 -3.07 -0.80 12.11
C VAL A 183 -1.63 -0.57 12.57
N GLU A 184 -1.03 0.61 12.30
CA GLU A 184 0.33 0.90 12.72
C GLU A 184 0.47 0.94 14.24
N ALA A 185 -0.48 1.59 14.94
CA ALA A 185 -0.51 1.59 16.40
C ALA A 185 -0.70 0.16 16.97
N ALA A 186 -1.59 -0.64 16.37
CA ALA A 186 -1.82 -2.01 16.77
C ALA A 186 -0.59 -2.89 16.58
N ARG A 187 0.09 -2.78 15.44
CA ARG A 187 1.32 -3.51 15.14
C ARG A 187 2.40 -3.28 16.20
N TRP A 188 2.58 -2.01 16.59
CA TRP A 188 3.58 -1.65 17.61
C TRP A 188 3.22 -2.26 18.95
N ILE A 189 1.97 -2.12 19.39
CA ILE A 189 1.50 -2.61 20.70
C ILE A 189 1.37 -4.14 20.74
N ALA A 190 1.05 -4.80 19.62
CA ALA A 190 0.88 -6.25 19.59
C ALA A 190 2.13 -7.01 20.06
N GLY A 191 3.33 -6.42 19.94
CA GLY A 191 4.57 -6.96 20.46
C GLY A 191 4.84 -6.70 21.95
N SER A 192 4.02 -5.89 22.61
CA SER A 192 4.19 -5.50 24.02
C SER A 192 3.48 -6.46 25.00
N LYS A 193 3.54 -6.14 26.28
CA LYS A 193 2.82 -6.86 27.35
C LYS A 193 1.47 -6.20 27.70
N ASP A 194 1.04 -5.20 26.93
CA ASP A 194 -0.26 -4.57 27.11
C ASP A 194 -1.40 -5.56 26.79
N TYR A 195 -2.57 -5.31 27.30
CA TYR A 195 -3.76 -6.17 27.16
C TYR A 195 -3.55 -7.54 27.83
N PRO A 196 -3.43 -7.59 29.18
CA PRO A 196 -3.19 -8.81 29.94
C PRO A 196 -4.28 -9.87 29.78
N GLU A 197 -5.50 -9.47 29.42
CA GLU A 197 -6.61 -10.36 29.08
C GLU A 197 -6.31 -11.28 27.89
N HIS A 198 -5.48 -10.84 26.94
CA HIS A 198 -5.03 -11.69 25.83
C HIS A 198 -4.14 -12.82 26.35
N PHE A 199 -3.23 -12.53 27.31
CA PHE A 199 -2.38 -13.56 27.89
C PHE A 199 -3.17 -14.57 28.73
N ALA A 200 -4.18 -14.10 29.44
CA ALA A 200 -5.11 -14.98 30.17
C ALA A 200 -5.86 -15.93 29.22
N ALA A 201 -6.13 -15.49 27.99
CA ALA A 201 -6.71 -16.31 26.93
C ALA A 201 -5.67 -17.16 26.14
N GLY A 202 -4.41 -17.19 26.57
CA GLY A 202 -3.34 -17.94 25.90
C GLY A 202 -2.77 -17.27 24.62
N ILE A 203 -3.13 -16.00 24.37
CA ILE A 203 -2.68 -15.24 23.19
C ILE A 203 -1.49 -14.38 23.59
N GLY A 204 -0.28 -14.82 23.24
CA GLY A 204 0.97 -14.12 23.56
C GLY A 204 1.26 -12.91 22.64
N PRO A 205 2.28 -12.10 23.00
CA PRO A 205 2.68 -10.98 22.18
C PRO A 205 3.26 -11.46 20.85
N TYR A 206 2.96 -10.73 19.78
CA TYR A 206 3.52 -10.99 18.45
C TYR A 206 3.62 -9.69 17.66
N LYS A 207 4.82 -9.37 17.15
CA LYS A 207 5.07 -8.12 16.41
C LYS A 207 5.35 -8.44 14.94
N PRO A 208 4.50 -7.96 14.02
CA PRO A 208 4.79 -8.00 12.59
C PRO A 208 6.10 -7.29 12.27
N LYS A 209 6.87 -7.87 11.37
CA LYS A 209 8.22 -7.38 11.03
C LYS A 209 8.25 -6.54 9.76
N GLU A 210 7.35 -6.81 8.83
CA GLU A 210 7.31 -6.17 7.52
C GLU A 210 5.97 -5.49 7.28
N ARG A 211 6.00 -4.32 6.65
CA ARG A 211 4.83 -3.51 6.30
C ARG A 211 4.98 -2.98 4.90
N TYR A 212 3.97 -3.19 4.07
CA TYR A 212 3.79 -2.58 2.76
C TYR A 212 2.59 -1.65 2.85
N TYR A 213 2.84 -0.36 2.90
CA TYR A 213 1.79 0.64 2.92
C TYR A 213 1.50 1.11 1.52
N TYR A 214 0.26 0.90 1.06
CA TYR A 214 -0.22 1.40 -0.22
C TYR A 214 -0.96 2.72 -0.07
N SER A 215 -1.05 3.48 -1.14
CA SER A 215 -1.76 4.75 -1.18
C SER A 215 -2.63 4.86 -2.42
N ARG A 216 -3.70 5.64 -2.32
CA ARG A 216 -4.59 5.96 -3.43
C ARG A 216 -4.06 7.09 -4.28
N ALA A 217 -3.42 8.06 -3.67
CA ALA A 217 -2.85 9.26 -4.30
C ALA A 217 -1.32 9.14 -4.48
N LYS A 218 -0.69 10.22 -4.93
CA LYS A 218 0.78 10.30 -4.99
C LYS A 218 1.35 10.43 -3.60
N GLU A 219 2.18 9.49 -3.23
CA GLU A 219 2.89 9.46 -1.96
C GLU A 219 4.37 9.12 -2.18
N THR A 220 5.16 9.30 -1.13
CA THR A 220 6.57 8.91 -1.16
C THR A 220 6.68 7.40 -1.09
N ASN A 221 7.14 6.78 -2.17
CA ASN A 221 7.41 5.34 -2.22
C ASN A 221 8.92 5.10 -2.15
N ASN A 222 9.34 4.21 -1.27
CA ASN A 222 10.71 3.73 -1.17
C ASN A 222 10.89 2.30 -1.71
N LEU A 223 9.79 1.67 -2.14
CA LEU A 223 9.80 0.34 -2.74
C LEU A 223 8.89 0.29 -3.96
N ILE A 224 9.43 -0.23 -5.05
CA ILE A 224 8.69 -0.56 -6.27
C ILE A 224 8.66 -2.07 -6.42
N VAL A 225 7.46 -2.64 -6.51
CA VAL A 225 7.27 -4.07 -6.67
C VAL A 225 6.95 -4.38 -8.13
N ASP A 226 7.73 -5.27 -8.73
CA ASP A 226 7.46 -5.79 -10.06
C ASP A 226 6.25 -6.74 -10.00
N ILE A 227 5.17 -6.32 -10.65
CA ILE A 227 3.92 -7.10 -10.76
C ILE A 227 3.66 -7.56 -12.19
N SER A 228 4.68 -7.58 -13.05
CA SER A 228 4.52 -7.90 -14.48
C SER A 228 3.88 -9.28 -14.68
N ASP A 229 4.25 -10.26 -13.88
CA ASP A 229 3.67 -11.61 -13.91
C ASP A 229 2.31 -11.71 -13.20
N TYR A 230 1.86 -10.65 -12.51
CA TYR A 230 0.67 -10.64 -11.67
C TYR A 230 -0.41 -9.64 -12.12
N ILE A 231 -0.17 -8.90 -13.20
CA ILE A 231 -1.13 -7.89 -13.66
C ILE A 231 -2.48 -8.49 -14.03
N ASP A 232 -2.49 -9.64 -14.68
CA ASP A 232 -3.73 -10.29 -15.08
C ASP A 232 -4.50 -10.81 -13.84
N LYS A 233 -3.81 -11.34 -12.83
CA LYS A 233 -4.43 -11.70 -11.55
C LYS A 233 -5.01 -10.47 -10.84
N LYS A 234 -4.29 -9.33 -10.88
CA LYS A 234 -4.77 -8.05 -10.33
C LYS A 234 -6.04 -7.57 -11.02
N ILE A 235 -6.14 -7.73 -12.33
CA ILE A 235 -7.34 -7.37 -13.09
C ILE A 235 -8.49 -8.30 -12.71
N GLU A 236 -8.27 -9.61 -12.73
CA GLU A 236 -9.31 -10.60 -12.41
C GLU A 236 -9.89 -10.38 -11.01
N VAL A 237 -9.06 -10.19 -9.99
CA VAL A 237 -9.55 -9.94 -8.64
C VAL A 237 -10.36 -8.63 -8.53
N ASN A 238 -10.00 -7.62 -9.34
CA ASN A 238 -10.75 -6.39 -9.38
C ASN A 238 -12.14 -6.57 -9.99
N LEU A 239 -12.25 -7.45 -11.00
CA LEU A 239 -13.53 -7.78 -11.64
C LEU A 239 -14.46 -8.60 -10.73
N LEU A 240 -13.92 -9.28 -9.71
CA LEU A 240 -14.72 -9.99 -8.70
C LEU A 240 -15.50 -9.05 -7.79
N ASN A 241 -15.06 -7.80 -7.65
CA ASN A 241 -15.75 -6.80 -6.84
C ASN A 241 -16.93 -6.22 -7.62
N ALA A 242 -18.10 -6.86 -7.51
CA ALA A 242 -19.29 -6.47 -8.22
C ALA A 242 -19.96 -5.23 -7.63
N ALA A 243 -19.84 -5.04 -6.30
CA ALA A 243 -20.48 -3.91 -5.61
C ALA A 243 -19.73 -2.59 -5.80
N LYS A 244 -18.41 -2.60 -5.77
CA LYS A 244 -17.60 -1.37 -5.65
C LYS A 244 -16.52 -1.17 -6.69
N GLY A 245 -16.02 -2.19 -7.32
CA GLY A 245 -14.86 -2.06 -8.20
C GLY A 245 -15.01 -0.94 -9.24
N PRO A 246 -14.05 -0.02 -9.35
CA PRO A 246 -14.08 0.98 -10.43
C PRO A 246 -14.00 0.34 -11.81
N ALA A 247 -13.61 -0.92 -11.85
CA ALA A 247 -13.59 -1.70 -13.06
C ALA A 247 -14.93 -2.37 -13.36
N GLY A 248 -15.55 -3.00 -12.39
CA GLY A 248 -16.84 -3.67 -12.46
C GLY A 248 -17.26 -4.04 -13.88
N ASN A 249 -18.33 -3.43 -14.37
CA ASN A 249 -18.86 -3.58 -15.72
C ASN A 249 -18.60 -2.35 -16.63
N ASN A 250 -17.57 -1.55 -16.34
CA ASN A 250 -17.32 -0.30 -17.05
C ASN A 250 -16.89 -0.51 -18.52
N GLY A 251 -16.26 -1.63 -18.84
CA GLY A 251 -15.94 -2.00 -20.22
C GLY A 251 -17.20 -2.22 -21.05
N VAL A 252 -18.15 -2.98 -20.51
CA VAL A 252 -19.46 -3.22 -21.13
C VAL A 252 -20.22 -1.91 -21.28
N LYS A 253 -20.33 -1.11 -20.23
CA LYS A 253 -21.00 0.20 -20.26
C LYS A 253 -20.41 1.13 -21.32
N LEU A 254 -19.09 1.18 -21.44
CA LEU A 254 -18.42 1.97 -22.46
C LEU A 254 -18.73 1.43 -23.88
N ARG A 255 -18.66 0.12 -24.06
CA ARG A 255 -19.01 -0.52 -25.33
C ARG A 255 -20.45 -0.19 -25.78
N GLU A 256 -21.41 -0.31 -24.86
CA GLU A 256 -22.83 0.01 -25.14
C GLU A 256 -23.04 1.49 -25.46
N ARG A 257 -22.36 2.40 -24.73
CA ARG A 257 -22.42 3.84 -25.00
C ARG A 257 -21.91 4.15 -26.40
N LEU A 258 -20.74 3.61 -26.76
CA LEU A 258 -20.15 3.84 -28.07
C LEU A 258 -21.03 3.28 -29.20
N ALA A 259 -21.64 2.12 -28.99
CA ALA A 259 -22.58 1.55 -29.98
C ALA A 259 -23.78 2.47 -30.26
N LYS A 260 -24.34 3.12 -29.23
CA LYS A 260 -25.40 4.14 -29.40
C LYS A 260 -24.93 5.36 -30.17
N GLU A 261 -23.63 5.67 -30.15
CA GLU A 261 -23.01 6.76 -30.92
C GLU A 261 -22.54 6.32 -32.32
N GLY A 262 -22.80 5.07 -32.73
CA GLY A 262 -22.30 4.52 -33.99
C GLY A 262 -20.78 4.29 -34.02
N LYS A 263 -20.15 4.16 -32.83
CA LYS A 263 -18.70 3.98 -32.66
C LYS A 263 -18.38 2.63 -32.02
N LYS A 264 -17.14 2.19 -32.17
CA LYS A 264 -16.59 1.02 -31.48
C LYS A 264 -15.12 1.20 -31.12
N LEU A 265 -14.66 0.47 -30.11
CA LEU A 265 -13.25 0.31 -29.77
C LEU A 265 -12.91 -1.18 -29.83
N SER A 266 -11.88 -1.53 -30.61
CA SER A 266 -11.47 -2.94 -30.81
C SER A 266 -11.11 -3.64 -29.50
N ILE A 267 -10.53 -2.95 -28.54
CA ILE A 267 -10.19 -3.50 -27.23
C ILE A 267 -11.43 -3.92 -26.40
N LEU A 268 -12.62 -3.46 -26.72
CA LEU A 268 -13.87 -3.79 -26.03
C LEU A 268 -14.71 -4.82 -26.78
N GLU A 269 -14.22 -5.34 -27.91
CA GLU A 269 -14.88 -6.40 -28.67
C GLU A 269 -14.70 -7.76 -27.97
N GLY A 270 -15.64 -8.68 -28.16
CA GLY A 270 -15.70 -9.97 -27.52
C GLY A 270 -16.84 -10.07 -26.50
N ASP A 271 -16.71 -10.97 -25.56
CA ASP A 271 -17.67 -11.13 -24.47
C ASP A 271 -17.56 -10.01 -23.41
N ASP A 272 -18.46 -10.03 -22.44
CA ASP A 272 -18.52 -8.99 -21.39
C ASP A 272 -17.28 -9.04 -20.48
N HIS A 273 -16.78 -10.23 -20.19
CA HIS A 273 -15.56 -10.40 -19.40
C HIS A 273 -14.36 -9.79 -20.11
N THR A 274 -14.17 -10.09 -21.39
CA THR A 274 -13.10 -9.55 -22.23
C THR A 274 -13.16 -8.03 -22.29
N ALA A 275 -14.36 -7.45 -22.50
CA ALA A 275 -14.54 -6.00 -22.51
C ALA A 275 -14.15 -5.34 -21.18
N ASN A 276 -14.58 -5.91 -20.06
CA ASN A 276 -14.28 -5.40 -18.72
C ASN A 276 -12.80 -5.58 -18.38
N PHE A 277 -12.20 -6.72 -18.70
CA PHE A 277 -10.77 -6.99 -18.51
C PHE A 277 -9.90 -5.99 -19.26
N ASN A 278 -10.15 -5.82 -20.54
CA ASN A 278 -9.37 -4.91 -21.38
C ASN A 278 -9.57 -3.45 -20.99
N TYR A 279 -10.79 -3.06 -20.58
CA TYR A 279 -11.06 -1.74 -20.02
C TYR A 279 -10.21 -1.49 -18.78
N THR A 280 -10.21 -2.44 -17.85
CA THR A 280 -9.47 -2.35 -16.59
C THR A 280 -7.98 -2.28 -16.83
N LYS A 281 -7.45 -3.14 -17.71
CA LYS A 281 -6.03 -3.15 -18.09
C LYS A 281 -5.59 -1.82 -18.69
N THR A 282 -6.40 -1.28 -19.62
CA THR A 282 -6.04 -0.12 -20.43
C THR A 282 -6.23 1.20 -19.69
N PHE A 283 -7.31 1.34 -18.90
CA PHE A 283 -7.70 2.62 -18.33
C PHE A 283 -7.50 2.69 -16.81
N VAL A 284 -7.84 1.64 -16.08
CA VAL A 284 -7.73 1.65 -14.61
C VAL A 284 -6.28 1.46 -14.17
N PHE A 285 -5.59 0.45 -14.72
CA PHE A 285 -4.23 0.11 -14.32
C PHE A 285 -3.13 0.70 -15.21
N ASN A 286 -3.47 1.60 -16.12
CA ASN A 286 -2.44 2.32 -16.90
C ASN A 286 -1.39 3.00 -16.00
N ARG A 287 -1.80 3.46 -14.82
CA ARG A 287 -0.88 4.03 -13.81
C ARG A 287 0.21 3.05 -13.38
N ASN A 288 -0.13 1.76 -13.26
CA ASN A 288 0.82 0.71 -12.90
C ASN A 288 1.82 0.43 -14.05
N LYS A 289 1.37 0.55 -15.31
CA LYS A 289 2.21 0.47 -16.49
C LYS A 289 3.20 1.64 -16.54
N ILE A 290 2.71 2.87 -16.39
CA ILE A 290 3.55 4.09 -16.37
C ILE A 290 4.59 4.00 -15.24
N LEU A 291 4.19 3.54 -14.06
CA LEU A 291 5.12 3.35 -12.95
C LEU A 291 6.17 2.27 -13.30
N GLY A 292 5.75 1.15 -13.87
CA GLY A 292 6.66 0.09 -14.31
C GLY A 292 7.70 0.60 -15.31
N GLU A 293 7.25 1.27 -16.35
CA GLU A 293 8.13 1.83 -17.41
C GLU A 293 9.18 2.79 -16.81
N LYS A 294 8.82 3.59 -15.82
CA LYS A 294 9.74 4.50 -15.11
C LYS A 294 10.93 3.75 -14.48
N TYR A 295 10.72 2.51 -14.04
CA TYR A 295 11.74 1.70 -13.37
C TYR A 295 12.23 0.51 -14.23
N GLY A 296 11.98 0.51 -15.54
CA GLY A 296 12.41 -0.54 -16.44
C GLY A 296 11.66 -1.86 -16.27
N LEU A 297 10.41 -1.80 -15.80
CA LEU A 297 9.50 -2.93 -15.61
C LEU A 297 8.30 -2.79 -16.56
N GLN A 298 7.56 -3.89 -16.80
CA GLN A 298 6.33 -3.80 -17.58
C GLN A 298 5.18 -3.22 -16.75
N TRP A 299 5.04 -3.70 -15.51
CA TRP A 299 3.99 -3.29 -14.57
C TRP A 299 4.55 -3.24 -13.16
N ALA A 300 4.19 -2.21 -12.40
CA ALA A 300 4.67 -2.06 -11.03
C ALA A 300 3.61 -1.48 -10.09
N GLU A 301 3.77 -1.77 -8.82
CA GLU A 301 3.11 -1.12 -7.70
C GLU A 301 4.16 -0.41 -6.83
N GLY A 302 3.78 0.71 -6.23
CA GLY A 302 4.67 1.49 -5.35
C GLY A 302 4.19 1.46 -3.91
N TYR A 303 5.15 1.37 -2.97
CA TYR A 303 4.86 1.25 -1.54
C TYR A 303 5.78 2.12 -0.70
N HIS A 304 5.24 2.58 0.41
CA HIS A 304 6.04 2.96 1.56
C HIS A 304 6.30 1.69 2.35
N TYR A 305 7.49 1.13 2.21
CA TYR A 305 7.88 -0.12 2.86
C TYR A 305 8.70 0.13 4.11
N MET A 306 8.38 -0.59 5.17
CA MET A 306 9.13 -0.57 6.41
C MET A 306 9.39 -2.00 6.91
N SER A 307 10.60 -2.24 7.39
CA SER A 307 10.99 -3.53 7.96
C SER A 307 11.71 -3.34 9.28
N ASP A 308 11.34 -4.15 10.26
CA ASP A 308 12.07 -4.27 11.53
C ASP A 308 13.09 -5.44 11.47
N ILE A 309 13.24 -6.07 10.29
CA ILE A 309 14.23 -7.12 10.07
C ILE A 309 15.59 -6.44 9.88
N PRO A 310 16.61 -6.81 10.68
CA PRO A 310 17.95 -6.28 10.49
C PRO A 310 18.47 -6.59 9.09
N SER A 311 18.98 -5.58 8.43
CA SER A 311 19.64 -5.70 7.11
C SER A 311 20.95 -4.92 7.14
N ALA A 312 21.75 -5.05 6.09
CA ALA A 312 22.97 -4.24 5.94
C ALA A 312 22.62 -2.74 5.90
N ASP A 313 21.44 -2.41 5.35
CA ASP A 313 20.95 -1.04 5.19
C ASP A 313 20.21 -0.53 6.44
N ASN A 314 19.88 -1.41 7.38
CA ASN A 314 19.22 -1.07 8.65
C ASN A 314 19.85 -1.87 9.80
N PRO A 315 21.10 -1.59 10.17
CA PRO A 315 21.75 -2.21 11.30
C PRO A 315 21.00 -1.84 12.58
N THR A 316 20.68 -2.82 13.40
CA THR A 316 20.07 -2.53 14.70
C THR A 316 21.11 -1.88 15.62
N SER A 317 20.77 -0.73 16.16
CA SER A 317 21.59 -0.03 17.16
C SER A 317 22.05 -0.90 18.32
N ARG A 318 21.30 -1.98 18.61
CA ARG A 318 21.62 -2.92 19.67
C ARG A 318 22.84 -3.79 19.34
N SER A 319 23.01 -4.24 18.10
CA SER A 319 24.20 -5.02 17.71
C SER A 319 25.45 -4.14 17.74
N GLU A 320 25.35 -2.88 17.34
CA GLU A 320 26.47 -1.92 17.40
C GLU A 320 26.86 -1.60 18.83
N ILE A 321 25.91 -1.47 19.75
CA ILE A 321 26.16 -1.28 21.17
C ILE A 321 26.87 -2.50 21.76
N GLU A 322 26.39 -3.70 21.47
CA GLU A 322 27.01 -4.93 21.97
C GLU A 322 28.46 -5.14 21.42
N GLU A 323 28.64 -4.82 20.12
CA GLU A 323 29.99 -4.85 19.54
C GLU A 323 30.89 -3.79 20.16
N TYR A 324 30.41 -2.60 20.41
CA TYR A 324 31.16 -1.55 21.10
C TYR A 324 31.53 -1.96 22.52
N ILE A 325 30.57 -2.53 23.28
CA ILE A 325 30.81 -3.06 24.63
C ILE A 325 31.87 -4.15 24.59
N LYS A 326 31.74 -5.13 23.69
CA LYS A 326 32.69 -6.23 23.53
C LYS A 326 34.13 -5.75 23.25
N LYS A 327 34.24 -4.65 22.50
CA LYS A 327 35.54 -4.08 22.08
C LYS A 327 36.17 -3.17 23.13
N ASN A 328 35.36 -2.50 23.95
CA ASN A 328 35.84 -1.39 24.78
C ASN A 328 35.57 -1.55 26.27
N ALA A 329 34.74 -2.52 26.69
CA ALA A 329 34.50 -2.73 28.11
C ALA A 329 35.74 -3.29 28.80
N ILE A 330 36.08 -2.74 29.96
CA ILE A 330 37.14 -3.19 30.84
C ILE A 330 36.51 -3.80 32.10
N SER A 331 37.18 -4.79 32.68
CA SER A 331 36.78 -5.33 33.99
C SER A 331 36.99 -4.30 35.08
N ILE A 332 36.05 -4.22 36.04
CA ILE A 332 36.11 -3.35 37.22
C ILE A 332 36.92 -4.04 38.33
#